data_b5a7ac454d22d8a2267999eeda9f93ec
#
_entry.id   b5a7ac454d22d8a2267999eeda9f93ec
#
_cell.length_a   1.000
_cell.length_b   1.000
_cell.length_c   1.000
_cell.angle_alpha   90.00
_cell.angle_beta   90.00
_cell.angle_gamma   90.00
#
_symmetry.space_group_name_H-M   'P 1'
#
loop_
_entity.id
_entity.type
_entity.pdbx_description
1 polymer ?
#
loop_
_entity_poly.entity_id
_entity_poly.type
_entity_poly.pdbx_seq_one_letter_code
_entity_poly.pdbx_strand_id
1 'polypeptide(L)'
;MTRYGRNVAVTFLALFLLSLGVSTQTAQALNWMDLLLRGAQIIQISNISDQEEVALGAQIDQRLRQQVKISDNPQANELVKAIGAELVPYCDRPQLTYRFQVVEDPEINAFATLGGYVYVNTGTIAAADNRAQLAAVIAHEIGHIAGRHSLEQMKQAAIAEGILSLVGADRNELVRLGTAIGITLPRSREDEFDADRRGLFNLARAGYAPQAMPKFMAKLANNSMVDLNFLSTHPPVPDRIAFLNQLIQENNLQGSKGLDDTTYQQTWRNFQTGDRQKTPRGSKLRLRLW
;
A
#
# COMPACT_ATOMS: atom_id res chain seq x y z
N MET A 1 -6.79 34.21 -74.02
CA MET A 1 -6.41 33.93 -72.60
C MET A 1 -6.73 32.47 -72.34
N THR A 2 -5.98 31.69 -72.53
CA THR A 2 -4.83 30.83 -72.56
C THR A 2 -5.09 29.60 -71.68
N ARG A 3 -5.30 28.48 -72.36
CA ARG A 3 -5.49 27.12 -71.79
C ARG A 3 -4.30 26.63 -70.88
N TYR A 4 -3.23 27.40 -70.83
CA TYR A 4 -2.01 27.03 -70.10
C TYR A 4 -2.11 27.20 -68.59
N GLY A 5 -2.94 28.10 -68.02
CA GLY A 5 -3.02 28.38 -66.63
C GLY A 5 -3.78 27.32 -65.78
N ARG A 6 -4.57 26.47 -66.42
CA ARG A 6 -5.43 25.49 -65.74
C ARG A 6 -4.73 24.15 -65.49
N ASN A 7 -3.72 23.82 -66.32
CA ASN A 7 -2.98 22.56 -66.13
C ASN A 7 -1.87 22.67 -65.07
N VAL A 8 -1.31 23.86 -64.82
CA VAL A 8 -0.29 24.07 -63.80
C VAL A 8 -0.89 23.98 -62.41
N ALA A 9 -2.11 24.52 -62.19
CA ALA A 9 -2.80 24.49 -60.92
C ALA A 9 -3.19 23.05 -60.51
N VAL A 10 -3.57 22.20 -61.45
CA VAL A 10 -3.94 20.80 -61.20
C VAL A 10 -2.70 19.97 -60.88
N THR A 11 -1.56 20.25 -61.52
CA THR A 11 -0.30 19.53 -61.27
C THR A 11 0.29 19.87 -59.90
N PHE A 12 0.18 21.13 -59.44
CA PHE A 12 0.62 21.51 -58.09
C PHE A 12 -0.29 20.96 -57.00
N LEU A 13 -1.59 20.83 -57.25
CA LEU A 13 -2.51 20.20 -56.29
C LEU A 13 -2.26 18.71 -56.16
N ALA A 14 -1.96 18.01 -57.25
CA ALA A 14 -1.61 16.59 -57.23
C ALA A 14 -0.26 16.32 -56.52
N LEU A 15 0.74 17.20 -56.70
CA LEU A 15 2.03 17.09 -56.01
C LEU A 15 1.95 17.47 -54.53
N PHE A 16 1.04 18.38 -54.14
CA PHE A 16 0.83 18.74 -52.71
C PHE A 16 0.08 17.64 -51.99
N LEU A 17 -0.80 16.88 -52.61
CA LEU A 17 -1.49 15.74 -52.02
C LEU A 17 -0.58 14.49 -51.90
N LEU A 18 0.49 14.40 -52.70
CA LEU A 18 1.49 13.35 -52.59
C LEU A 18 2.58 13.64 -51.54
N SER A 19 2.73 14.89 -51.10
CA SER A 19 3.67 15.28 -50.04
C SER A 19 3.08 15.23 -48.61
N LEU A 20 1.76 15.13 -48.46
CA LEU A 20 1.11 14.70 -47.26
C LEU A 20 1.25 13.17 -47.19
N GLY A 21 2.45 12.71 -46.90
CA GLY A 21 2.69 11.38 -46.40
C GLY A 21 1.82 11.19 -45.16
N VAL A 22 0.57 10.81 -45.35
CA VAL A 22 -0.22 10.17 -44.33
C VAL A 22 0.57 8.92 -43.96
N SER A 23 1.40 9.05 -42.95
CA SER A 23 1.84 7.88 -42.18
C SER A 23 0.54 7.16 -41.81
N THR A 24 0.14 6.23 -42.64
CA THR A 24 -0.74 5.17 -42.18
C THR A 24 0.05 4.45 -41.12
N GLN A 25 0.03 4.99 -39.89
CA GLN A 25 0.15 4.11 -38.74
C GLN A 25 -0.92 3.07 -39.03
N THR A 26 -0.47 1.91 -39.50
CA THR A 26 -1.28 0.71 -39.49
C THR A 26 -1.83 0.67 -38.08
N ALA A 27 -3.10 1.07 -37.93
CA ALA A 27 -3.85 0.71 -36.74
C ALA A 27 -3.62 -0.80 -36.65
N GLN A 28 -2.73 -1.23 -35.75
CA GLN A 28 -2.57 -2.64 -35.49
C GLN A 28 -3.96 -3.07 -35.08
N ALA A 29 -4.61 -3.78 -35.98
CA ALA A 29 -5.91 -4.36 -35.71
C ALA A 29 -5.70 -5.12 -34.42
N LEU A 30 -6.31 -4.64 -33.34
CA LEU A 30 -6.27 -5.29 -32.04
C LEU A 30 -6.67 -6.72 -32.33
N ASN A 31 -5.67 -7.61 -32.32
CA ASN A 31 -5.91 -9.01 -32.61
C ASN A 31 -6.83 -9.49 -31.45
N TRP A 32 -8.09 -9.77 -31.78
CA TRP A 32 -9.07 -10.24 -30.78
C TRP A 32 -8.56 -11.47 -30.05
N MET A 33 -7.68 -12.25 -30.69
CA MET A 33 -6.96 -13.37 -30.07
C MET A 33 -5.98 -12.89 -28.98
N ASP A 34 -5.25 -11.79 -29.22
CA ASP A 34 -4.40 -11.17 -28.19
C ASP A 34 -5.22 -10.62 -27.04
N LEU A 35 -6.40 -10.06 -27.34
CA LEU A 35 -7.32 -9.57 -26.32
C LEU A 35 -7.90 -10.72 -25.47
N LEU A 36 -8.25 -11.84 -26.12
CA LEU A 36 -8.71 -13.05 -25.42
C LEU A 36 -7.59 -13.71 -24.62
N LEU A 37 -6.38 -13.80 -25.15
CA LEU A 37 -5.21 -14.31 -24.43
C LEU A 37 -4.86 -13.43 -23.23
N ARG A 38 -4.88 -12.11 -23.40
CA ARG A 38 -4.69 -11.14 -22.29
C ARG A 38 -5.80 -11.27 -21.25
N GLY A 39 -7.06 -11.39 -21.70
CA GLY A 39 -8.21 -11.61 -20.80
C GLY A 39 -8.10 -12.92 -20.03
N ALA A 40 -7.71 -14.03 -20.66
CA ALA A 40 -7.51 -15.33 -20.02
C ALA A 40 -6.32 -15.29 -19.03
N GLN A 41 -5.27 -14.53 -19.31
CA GLN A 41 -4.11 -14.36 -18.46
C GLN A 41 -4.42 -13.49 -17.24
N ILE A 42 -5.24 -12.44 -17.39
CA ILE A 42 -5.76 -11.63 -16.26
C ILE A 42 -6.58 -12.52 -15.30
N ILE A 43 -7.35 -13.46 -15.82
CA ILE A 43 -8.11 -14.43 -15.01
C ILE A 43 -7.16 -15.36 -14.23
N GLN A 44 -6.04 -15.78 -14.80
CA GLN A 44 -5.02 -16.56 -14.08
C GLN A 44 -4.33 -15.76 -12.97
N ILE A 45 -4.05 -14.48 -13.19
CA ILE A 45 -3.52 -13.57 -12.16
C ILE A 45 -4.51 -13.44 -10.98
N SER A 46 -5.81 -13.51 -11.25
CA SER A 46 -6.86 -13.39 -10.23
C SER A 46 -6.95 -14.59 -9.28
N ASN A 47 -6.36 -15.73 -9.62
CA ASN A 47 -6.55 -17.01 -8.93
C ASN A 47 -5.33 -17.47 -8.10
N ILE A 48 -4.47 -16.54 -7.65
CA ILE A 48 -3.41 -16.89 -6.69
C ILE A 48 -4.09 -17.38 -5.39
N SER A 49 -3.83 -18.63 -5.03
CA SER A 49 -4.30 -19.24 -3.79
C SER A 49 -3.68 -18.58 -2.55
N ASP A 50 -4.31 -18.75 -1.39
CA ASP A 50 -3.74 -18.26 -0.13
C ASP A 50 -2.33 -18.86 0.15
N GLN A 51 -2.08 -20.10 -0.26
CA GLN A 51 -0.79 -20.75 -0.11
C GLN A 51 0.30 -20.10 -0.99
N GLU A 52 -0.03 -19.79 -2.24
CA GLU A 52 0.89 -19.11 -3.16
C GLU A 52 1.14 -17.66 -2.70
N GLU A 53 0.11 -16.97 -2.21
CA GLU A 53 0.24 -15.63 -1.63
C GLU A 53 1.18 -15.63 -0.44
N VAL A 54 1.04 -16.59 0.48
CA VAL A 54 1.92 -16.76 1.64
C VAL A 54 3.35 -17.08 1.22
N ALA A 55 3.54 -17.95 0.24
CA ALA A 55 4.86 -18.32 -0.27
C ALA A 55 5.57 -17.13 -0.94
N LEU A 56 4.84 -16.32 -1.69
CA LEU A 56 5.36 -15.09 -2.30
C LEU A 56 5.66 -14.03 -1.24
N GLY A 57 4.76 -13.86 -0.26
CA GLY A 57 4.94 -12.96 0.87
C GLY A 57 6.20 -13.26 1.68
N ALA A 58 6.53 -14.55 1.88
CA ALA A 58 7.75 -14.96 2.57
C ALA A 58 9.03 -14.55 1.81
N GLN A 59 9.01 -14.57 0.49
CA GLN A 59 10.15 -14.13 -0.33
C GLN A 59 10.28 -12.61 -0.35
N ILE A 60 9.15 -11.91 -0.37
CA ILE A 60 9.10 -10.45 -0.22
C ILE A 60 9.68 -10.05 1.15
N ASP A 61 9.27 -10.71 2.23
CA ASP A 61 9.83 -10.48 3.58
C ASP A 61 11.35 -10.67 3.60
N GLN A 62 11.85 -11.76 3.00
CA GLN A 62 13.29 -11.99 2.93
C GLN A 62 14.05 -10.87 2.22
N ARG A 63 13.49 -10.32 1.14
CA ARG A 63 14.08 -9.20 0.41
C ARG A 63 13.95 -7.88 1.19
N LEU A 64 12.79 -7.65 1.84
CA LEU A 64 12.55 -6.47 2.68
C LEU A 64 13.55 -6.37 3.82
N ARG A 65 13.87 -7.47 4.50
CA ARG A 65 14.87 -7.53 5.58
C ARG A 65 16.29 -7.17 5.15
N GLN A 66 16.57 -7.12 3.84
CA GLN A 66 17.83 -6.61 3.31
C GLN A 66 17.81 -5.09 3.11
N GLN A 67 16.62 -4.48 3.07
CA GLN A 67 16.42 -3.06 2.79
C GLN A 67 16.05 -2.25 4.04
N VAL A 68 15.37 -2.90 5.00
CA VAL A 68 14.95 -2.27 6.26
C VAL A 68 15.60 -2.98 7.45
N LYS A 69 15.89 -2.24 8.49
CA LYS A 69 16.43 -2.81 9.72
C LYS A 69 15.28 -3.26 10.62
N ILE A 70 15.10 -4.57 10.76
CA ILE A 70 14.16 -5.12 11.74
C ILE A 70 14.70 -4.89 13.15
N SER A 71 13.84 -4.39 14.04
CA SER A 71 14.19 -4.11 15.42
C SER A 71 14.41 -5.39 16.22
N ASP A 72 15.48 -5.40 16.98
CA ASP A 72 15.76 -6.43 17.98
C ASP A 72 15.22 -6.09 19.37
N ASN A 73 14.53 -4.95 19.53
CA ASN A 73 13.91 -4.55 20.80
C ASN A 73 12.76 -5.51 21.16
N PRO A 74 12.91 -6.31 22.22
CA PRO A 74 11.92 -7.32 22.56
C PRO A 74 10.59 -6.72 23.02
N GLN A 75 10.61 -5.56 23.73
CA GLN A 75 9.38 -4.93 24.23
C GLN A 75 8.53 -4.38 23.08
N ALA A 76 9.16 -3.74 22.07
CA ALA A 76 8.46 -3.23 20.89
C ALA A 76 7.86 -4.36 20.08
N ASN A 77 8.64 -5.43 19.83
CA ASN A 77 8.18 -6.58 19.10
C ASN A 77 7.01 -7.29 19.82
N GLU A 78 7.10 -7.47 21.13
CA GLU A 78 6.01 -8.08 21.93
C GLU A 78 4.75 -7.22 21.94
N LEU A 79 4.88 -5.89 22.04
CA LEU A 79 3.74 -4.97 21.98
C LEU A 79 2.97 -5.14 20.64
N VAL A 80 3.68 -5.05 19.51
CA VAL A 80 3.08 -5.11 18.18
C VAL A 80 2.48 -6.50 17.91
N LYS A 81 3.18 -7.58 18.30
CA LYS A 81 2.66 -8.96 18.21
C LYS A 81 1.44 -9.18 19.09
N ALA A 82 1.44 -8.68 20.33
CA ALA A 82 0.30 -8.83 21.22
C ALA A 82 -0.95 -8.12 20.69
N ILE A 83 -0.80 -6.88 20.17
CA ILE A 83 -1.90 -6.16 19.52
C ILE A 83 -2.40 -6.93 18.30
N GLY A 84 -1.49 -7.40 17.45
CA GLY A 84 -1.85 -8.19 16.27
C GLY A 84 -2.60 -9.47 16.60
N ALA A 85 -2.14 -10.20 17.63
CA ALA A 85 -2.80 -11.42 18.12
C ALA A 85 -4.22 -11.17 18.64
N GLU A 86 -4.47 -9.98 19.20
CA GLU A 86 -5.81 -9.58 19.66
C GLU A 86 -6.74 -9.17 18.51
N LEU A 87 -6.19 -8.67 17.40
CA LEU A 87 -6.95 -8.22 16.24
C LEU A 87 -7.27 -9.34 15.24
N VAL A 88 -6.31 -10.23 14.98
CA VAL A 88 -6.42 -11.28 13.94
C VAL A 88 -7.69 -12.12 14.03
N PRO A 89 -8.16 -12.57 15.22
CA PRO A 89 -9.37 -13.39 15.32
C PRO A 89 -10.64 -12.71 14.77
N TYR A 90 -10.64 -11.39 14.67
CA TYR A 90 -11.79 -10.58 14.26
C TYR A 90 -11.69 -10.01 12.86
N CYS A 91 -10.58 -10.26 12.14
CA CYS A 91 -10.43 -9.81 10.75
C CYS A 91 -11.14 -10.73 9.76
N ASP A 92 -11.27 -10.30 8.50
CA ASP A 92 -12.00 -11.05 7.47
C ASP A 92 -11.22 -12.28 6.91
N ARG A 93 -9.92 -12.42 7.25
CA ARG A 93 -9.06 -13.56 6.85
C ARG A 93 -8.27 -14.12 8.04
N PRO A 94 -8.92 -14.58 9.12
CA PRO A 94 -8.23 -15.04 10.32
C PRO A 94 -7.44 -16.34 10.14
N GLN A 95 -7.69 -17.08 9.05
CA GLN A 95 -6.98 -18.32 8.72
C GLN A 95 -5.53 -18.10 8.26
N LEU A 96 -5.15 -16.87 7.86
CA LEU A 96 -3.78 -16.56 7.49
C LEU A 96 -2.86 -16.54 8.70
N THR A 97 -1.61 -16.91 8.48
CA THR A 97 -0.57 -16.75 9.49
C THR A 97 -0.01 -15.33 9.42
N TYR A 98 -0.50 -14.46 10.31
CA TYR A 98 0.01 -13.09 10.41
C TYR A 98 1.37 -13.03 11.10
N ARG A 99 2.24 -12.15 10.62
CA ARG A 99 3.57 -11.88 11.17
C ARG A 99 3.76 -10.39 11.34
N PHE A 100 3.94 -9.99 12.59
CA PHE A 100 4.11 -8.59 12.97
C PHE A 100 5.57 -8.32 13.29
N GLN A 101 6.14 -7.27 12.69
CA GLN A 101 7.54 -6.91 12.81
C GLN A 101 7.68 -5.42 13.06
N VAL A 102 8.65 -5.05 13.89
CA VAL A 102 9.00 -3.65 14.10
C VAL A 102 10.22 -3.31 13.25
N VAL A 103 10.15 -2.19 12.54
CA VAL A 103 11.24 -1.63 11.75
C VAL A 103 11.90 -0.50 12.54
N GLU A 104 13.22 -0.52 12.66
CA GLU A 104 13.99 0.59 13.25
C GLU A 104 14.05 1.79 12.31
N ASP A 105 12.96 2.55 12.30
CA ASP A 105 12.84 3.76 11.52
C ASP A 105 12.06 4.80 12.33
N PRO A 106 12.62 6.01 12.56
CA PRO A 106 11.96 7.08 13.30
C PRO A 106 10.82 7.74 12.52
N GLU A 107 10.67 7.44 11.23
CA GLU A 107 9.56 7.93 10.43
C GLU A 107 8.25 7.26 10.86
N ILE A 108 7.17 8.03 10.85
CA ILE A 108 5.84 7.49 11.12
C ILE A 108 5.39 6.73 9.87
N ASN A 109 5.46 5.42 9.93
CA ASN A 109 4.97 4.55 8.85
C ASN A 109 4.63 3.16 9.38
N ALA A 110 3.69 2.51 8.71
CA ALA A 110 3.40 1.08 8.81
C ALA A 110 3.01 0.60 7.42
N PHE A 111 3.23 -0.65 7.12
CA PHE A 111 2.83 -1.22 5.84
C PHE A 111 2.61 -2.72 5.92
N ALA A 112 1.70 -3.19 5.07
CA ALA A 112 1.44 -4.60 4.89
C ALA A 112 1.90 -5.09 3.52
N THR A 113 2.38 -6.34 3.47
CA THR A 113 2.69 -7.04 2.23
C THR A 113 1.84 -8.30 2.10
N LEU A 114 2.04 -9.05 1.01
CA LEU A 114 1.32 -10.30 0.79
C LEU A 114 1.59 -11.33 1.89
N GLY A 115 0.63 -12.23 2.08
CA GLY A 115 0.82 -13.43 2.91
C GLY A 115 0.83 -13.17 4.41
N GLY A 116 0.28 -12.05 4.88
CA GLY A 116 0.09 -11.80 6.31
C GLY A 116 1.23 -11.04 7.00
N TYR A 117 2.14 -10.42 6.28
CA TYR A 117 3.25 -9.66 6.88
C TYR A 117 2.87 -8.21 7.11
N VAL A 118 3.03 -7.75 8.35
CA VAL A 118 2.80 -6.37 8.82
C VAL A 118 4.08 -5.82 9.42
N TYR A 119 4.46 -4.63 9.02
CA TYR A 119 5.63 -3.90 9.48
C TYR A 119 5.19 -2.59 10.11
N VAL A 120 5.73 -2.27 11.29
CA VAL A 120 5.42 -1.05 12.02
C VAL A 120 6.72 -0.35 12.39
N ASN A 121 6.90 0.88 11.94
CA ASN A 121 8.08 1.66 12.27
C ASN A 121 8.09 2.07 13.75
N THR A 122 9.28 2.18 14.34
CA THR A 122 9.46 2.70 15.70
C THR A 122 8.86 4.10 15.86
N GLY A 123 8.91 4.92 14.80
CA GLY A 123 8.27 6.24 14.78
C GLY A 123 6.76 6.19 14.96
N THR A 124 6.08 5.19 14.41
CA THR A 124 4.63 5.00 14.55
C THR A 124 4.27 4.61 15.98
N ILE A 125 5.03 3.69 16.58
CA ILE A 125 4.84 3.29 17.98
C ILE A 125 4.94 4.52 18.90
N ALA A 126 5.93 5.35 18.68
CA ALA A 126 6.18 6.54 19.47
C ALA A 126 5.20 7.69 19.19
N ALA A 127 4.64 7.76 17.99
CA ALA A 127 3.65 8.78 17.64
C ALA A 127 2.25 8.48 18.18
N ALA A 128 1.91 7.23 18.45
CA ALA A 128 0.63 6.87 19.04
C ALA A 128 0.53 7.41 20.49
N ASP A 129 -0.63 8.00 20.84
CA ASP A 129 -0.85 8.51 22.19
C ASP A 129 -1.14 7.40 23.20
N ASN A 130 -1.64 6.28 22.70
CA ASN A 130 -2.03 5.13 23.51
C ASN A 130 -2.07 3.84 22.64
N ARG A 131 -2.28 2.71 23.32
CA ARG A 131 -2.36 1.40 22.68
C ARG A 131 -3.47 1.30 21.64
N ALA A 132 -4.61 2.01 21.83
CA ALA A 132 -5.73 1.97 20.88
C ALA A 132 -5.37 2.64 19.55
N GLN A 133 -4.59 3.72 19.56
CA GLN A 133 -4.12 4.35 18.31
C GLN A 133 -3.15 3.45 17.56
N LEU A 134 -2.21 2.78 18.24
CA LEU A 134 -1.33 1.80 17.60
C LEU A 134 -2.12 0.61 17.07
N ALA A 135 -3.10 0.12 17.83
CA ALA A 135 -3.99 -0.95 17.36
C ALA A 135 -4.81 -0.54 16.14
N ALA A 136 -5.21 0.72 16.03
CA ALA A 136 -5.92 1.25 14.86
C ALA A 136 -5.05 1.21 13.60
N VAL A 137 -3.76 1.57 13.70
CA VAL A 137 -2.82 1.45 12.57
C VAL A 137 -2.64 -0.02 12.17
N ILE A 138 -2.41 -0.91 13.13
CA ILE A 138 -2.24 -2.34 12.86
C ILE A 138 -3.52 -2.95 12.26
N ALA A 139 -4.71 -2.54 12.74
CA ALA A 139 -5.99 -2.98 12.19
C ALA A 139 -6.19 -2.52 10.74
N HIS A 140 -5.75 -1.31 10.40
CA HIS A 140 -5.76 -0.79 9.04
C HIS A 140 -4.86 -1.65 8.11
N GLU A 141 -3.63 -1.99 8.56
CA GLU A 141 -2.74 -2.87 7.80
C GLU A 141 -3.31 -4.29 7.62
N ILE A 142 -3.95 -4.82 8.66
CA ILE A 142 -4.71 -6.08 8.55
C ILE A 142 -5.86 -5.93 7.55
N GLY A 143 -6.49 -4.77 7.47
CA GLY A 143 -7.50 -4.43 6.47
C GLY A 143 -6.97 -4.54 5.04
N HIS A 144 -5.77 -4.04 4.77
CA HIS A 144 -5.11 -4.20 3.47
C HIS A 144 -4.84 -5.66 3.10
N ILE A 145 -4.40 -6.47 4.06
CA ILE A 145 -4.19 -7.91 3.85
C ILE A 145 -5.52 -8.62 3.59
N ALA A 146 -6.55 -8.30 4.37
CA ALA A 146 -7.87 -8.89 4.23
C ALA A 146 -8.54 -8.53 2.90
N GLY A 147 -8.35 -7.29 2.42
CA GLY A 147 -8.79 -6.83 1.10
C GLY A 147 -7.90 -7.31 -0.06
N ARG A 148 -6.76 -7.97 0.21
CA ARG A 148 -5.77 -8.40 -0.79
C ARG A 148 -5.22 -7.24 -1.65
N HIS A 149 -5.19 -6.01 -1.12
CA HIS A 149 -4.86 -4.79 -1.87
C HIS A 149 -3.46 -4.84 -2.48
N SER A 150 -2.46 -5.39 -1.75
CA SER A 150 -1.11 -5.58 -2.31
C SER A 150 -1.08 -6.53 -3.51
N LEU A 151 -1.92 -7.57 -3.51
CA LEU A 151 -2.04 -8.49 -4.64
C LEU A 151 -2.71 -7.81 -5.84
N GLU A 152 -3.76 -7.03 -5.60
CA GLU A 152 -4.45 -6.30 -6.67
C GLU A 152 -3.53 -5.25 -7.29
N GLN A 153 -2.83 -4.50 -6.48
CA GLN A 153 -1.84 -3.52 -6.96
C GLN A 153 -0.70 -4.21 -7.75
N MET A 154 -0.27 -5.40 -7.31
CA MET A 154 0.71 -6.21 -8.03
C MET A 154 0.21 -6.64 -9.41
N LYS A 155 -1.05 -7.04 -9.53
CA LYS A 155 -1.69 -7.37 -10.81
C LYS A 155 -1.70 -6.17 -11.74
N GLN A 156 -2.15 -5.02 -11.25
CA GLN A 156 -2.22 -3.79 -12.04
C GLN A 156 -0.83 -3.36 -12.54
N ALA A 157 0.18 -3.40 -11.67
CA ALA A 157 1.55 -3.08 -12.03
C ALA A 157 2.14 -4.10 -13.02
N ALA A 158 1.90 -5.39 -12.83
CA ALA A 158 2.33 -6.44 -13.76
C ALA A 158 1.71 -6.24 -15.16
N ILE A 159 0.43 -5.91 -15.22
CA ILE A 159 -0.24 -5.60 -16.50
C ILE A 159 0.40 -4.38 -17.17
N ALA A 160 0.70 -3.33 -16.39
CA ALA A 160 1.33 -2.11 -16.91
C ALA A 160 2.75 -2.38 -17.44
N GLU A 161 3.51 -3.26 -16.80
CA GLU A 161 4.86 -3.68 -17.23
C GLU A 161 4.82 -4.74 -18.36
N GLY A 162 3.65 -5.18 -18.81
CA GLY A 162 3.49 -6.18 -19.86
C GLY A 162 3.74 -7.62 -19.41
N ILE A 163 3.79 -7.86 -18.10
CA ILE A 163 3.84 -9.19 -17.51
C ILE A 163 2.46 -9.82 -17.69
N LEU A 164 2.39 -10.80 -18.58
CA LEU A 164 1.12 -11.38 -19.01
C LEU A 164 0.52 -12.38 -18.01
N SER A 165 1.31 -12.87 -17.05
CA SER A 165 0.82 -13.79 -16.02
C SER A 165 1.73 -13.74 -14.79
N LEU A 166 1.17 -13.66 -13.60
CA LEU A 166 1.93 -13.87 -12.36
C LEU A 166 2.27 -15.36 -12.17
N VAL A 167 1.44 -16.25 -12.73
CA VAL A 167 1.70 -17.69 -12.77
C VAL A 167 2.62 -18.00 -13.96
N GLY A 168 3.91 -18.07 -13.73
CA GLY A 168 4.93 -18.26 -14.78
C GLY A 168 5.82 -17.04 -15.03
N ALA A 169 5.55 -15.91 -14.40
CA ALA A 169 6.47 -14.79 -14.37
C ALA A 169 7.74 -15.13 -13.59
N ASP A 170 8.85 -14.46 -13.91
CA ASP A 170 10.07 -14.60 -13.13
C ASP A 170 9.79 -14.25 -11.66
N ARG A 171 10.05 -15.20 -10.80
CA ARG A 171 9.77 -15.08 -9.36
C ARG A 171 10.54 -13.92 -8.70
N ASN A 172 11.74 -13.63 -9.18
CA ASN A 172 12.54 -12.50 -8.70
C ASN A 172 11.90 -11.16 -9.06
N GLU A 173 11.27 -11.08 -10.23
CA GLU A 173 10.57 -9.89 -10.67
C GLU A 173 9.29 -9.67 -9.86
N LEU A 174 8.53 -10.71 -9.57
CA LEU A 174 7.38 -10.62 -8.68
C LEU A 174 7.76 -10.19 -7.26
N VAL A 175 8.87 -10.73 -6.74
CA VAL A 175 9.41 -10.32 -5.42
C VAL A 175 9.86 -8.87 -5.44
N ARG A 176 10.53 -8.40 -6.51
CA ARG A 176 10.93 -7.00 -6.70
C ARG A 176 9.70 -6.09 -6.69
N LEU A 177 8.70 -6.44 -7.48
CA LEU A 177 7.46 -5.68 -7.60
C LEU A 177 6.68 -5.62 -6.28
N GLY A 178 6.48 -6.76 -5.63
CA GLY A 178 5.79 -6.84 -4.34
C GLY A 178 6.54 -6.09 -3.22
N THR A 179 7.87 -6.05 -3.28
CA THR A 179 8.69 -5.25 -2.35
C THR A 179 8.47 -3.76 -2.57
N ALA A 180 8.49 -3.30 -3.82
CA ALA A 180 8.25 -1.90 -4.17
C ALA A 180 6.83 -1.44 -3.75
N ILE A 181 5.82 -2.28 -3.98
CA ILE A 181 4.44 -2.01 -3.57
C ILE A 181 4.33 -1.84 -2.04
N GLY A 182 5.01 -2.69 -1.27
CA GLY A 182 4.97 -2.60 0.19
C GLY A 182 5.57 -1.32 0.75
N ILE A 183 6.66 -0.80 0.13
CA ILE A 183 7.44 0.31 0.71
C ILE A 183 7.13 1.65 0.05
N THR A 184 6.93 1.70 -1.27
CA THR A 184 7.06 2.96 -2.02
C THR A 184 5.85 3.36 -2.83
N LEU A 185 4.96 2.43 -3.18
CA LEU A 185 3.83 2.77 -4.04
C LEU A 185 2.61 3.19 -3.23
N PRO A 186 1.99 4.33 -3.58
CA PRO A 186 0.76 4.78 -2.93
C PRO A 186 -0.38 3.80 -3.19
N ARG A 187 -1.24 3.64 -2.20
CA ARG A 187 -2.48 2.89 -2.32
C ARG A 187 -3.52 3.67 -3.10
N SER A 188 -4.44 2.97 -3.75
CA SER A 188 -5.59 3.63 -4.35
C SER A 188 -6.52 4.21 -3.27
N ARG A 189 -7.29 5.22 -3.64
CA ARG A 189 -8.28 5.81 -2.72
C ARG A 189 -9.28 4.75 -2.25
N GLU A 190 -9.73 3.92 -3.16
CA GLU A 190 -10.68 2.84 -2.90
C GLU A 190 -10.13 1.81 -1.91
N ASP A 191 -8.86 1.42 -2.07
CA ASP A 191 -8.17 0.49 -1.16
C ASP A 191 -8.05 1.07 0.25
N GLU A 192 -7.79 2.39 0.36
CA GLU A 192 -7.69 3.06 1.64
C GLU A 192 -9.04 3.09 2.39
N PHE A 193 -10.14 3.40 1.69
CA PHE A 193 -11.48 3.36 2.28
C PHE A 193 -11.93 1.94 2.67
N ASP A 194 -11.57 0.93 1.88
CA ASP A 194 -11.87 -0.47 2.22
C ASP A 194 -11.03 -0.93 3.42
N ALA A 195 -9.73 -0.59 3.48
CA ALA A 195 -8.86 -0.91 4.61
C ALA A 195 -9.32 -0.20 5.89
N ASP A 196 -9.73 1.07 5.79
CA ASP A 196 -10.31 1.84 6.90
C ASP A 196 -11.57 1.16 7.45
N ARG A 197 -12.49 0.80 6.59
CA ARG A 197 -13.73 0.12 6.98
C ARG A 197 -13.43 -1.23 7.65
N ARG A 198 -12.63 -2.10 7.02
CA ARG A 198 -12.25 -3.40 7.58
C ARG A 198 -11.52 -3.26 8.91
N GLY A 199 -10.53 -2.36 8.96
CA GLY A 199 -9.74 -2.10 10.14
C GLY A 199 -10.57 -1.54 11.29
N LEU A 200 -11.51 -0.61 11.02
CA LEU A 200 -12.39 -0.04 12.03
C LEU A 200 -13.31 -1.10 12.66
N PHE A 201 -13.94 -1.95 11.84
CA PHE A 201 -14.79 -3.02 12.36
C PHE A 201 -13.98 -4.09 13.12
N ASN A 202 -12.78 -4.42 12.62
CA ASN A 202 -11.85 -5.31 13.32
C ASN A 202 -11.47 -4.74 14.69
N LEU A 203 -11.06 -3.47 14.75
CA LEU A 203 -10.70 -2.76 15.95
C LEU A 203 -11.83 -2.80 17.00
N ALA A 204 -13.05 -2.46 16.59
CA ALA A 204 -14.22 -2.45 17.45
C ALA A 204 -14.58 -3.85 17.99
N ARG A 205 -14.56 -4.88 17.11
CA ARG A 205 -14.83 -6.29 17.51
C ARG A 205 -13.81 -6.82 18.49
N ALA A 206 -12.55 -6.36 18.43
CA ALA A 206 -11.51 -6.68 19.41
C ALA A 206 -11.64 -5.88 20.72
N GLY A 207 -12.67 -5.04 20.85
CA GLY A 207 -12.97 -4.24 22.04
C GLY A 207 -12.17 -2.94 22.17
N TYR A 208 -11.30 -2.62 21.22
CA TYR A 208 -10.58 -1.36 21.19
C TYR A 208 -11.51 -0.19 20.90
N ALA A 209 -11.09 1.01 21.35
CA ALA A 209 -11.83 2.25 21.09
C ALA A 209 -11.83 2.59 19.59
N PRO A 210 -12.97 2.52 18.88
CA PRO A 210 -12.97 2.78 17.44
C PRO A 210 -12.59 4.23 17.10
N GLN A 211 -12.85 5.19 17.99
CA GLN A 211 -12.48 6.61 17.83
C GLN A 211 -10.96 6.83 17.78
N ALA A 212 -10.16 5.85 18.19
CA ALA A 212 -8.70 5.94 18.12
C ALA A 212 -8.20 6.06 16.69
N MET A 213 -8.89 5.43 15.71
CA MET A 213 -8.50 5.46 14.30
C MET A 213 -8.63 6.87 13.68
N PRO A 214 -9.82 7.52 13.67
CA PRO A 214 -9.92 8.87 13.14
C PRO A 214 -9.10 9.90 13.94
N LYS A 215 -8.91 9.71 15.25
CA LYS A 215 -8.07 10.59 16.08
C LYS A 215 -6.58 10.51 15.69
N PHE A 216 -6.05 9.31 15.47
CA PHE A 216 -4.66 9.16 15.01
C PHE A 216 -4.48 9.78 13.62
N MET A 217 -5.41 9.54 12.70
CA MET A 217 -5.38 10.12 11.35
C MET A 217 -5.44 11.66 11.39
N ALA A 218 -6.30 12.24 12.22
CA ALA A 218 -6.38 13.69 12.41
C ALA A 218 -5.08 14.27 12.99
N LYS A 219 -4.43 13.55 13.92
CA LYS A 219 -3.12 13.93 14.46
C LYS A 219 -2.05 13.99 13.38
N LEU A 220 -2.03 13.02 12.46
CA LEU A 220 -1.08 13.00 11.36
C LEU A 220 -1.34 14.15 10.37
N ALA A 221 -2.60 14.42 10.04
CA ALA A 221 -2.98 15.49 9.13
C ALA A 221 -2.63 16.91 9.66
N ASN A 222 -2.65 17.10 10.97
CA ASN A 222 -2.39 18.40 11.61
C ASN A 222 -0.91 18.62 11.99
N ASN A 223 -0.05 17.63 11.84
CA ASN A 223 1.35 17.74 12.24
C ASN A 223 2.23 18.07 11.02
N SER A 224 2.58 19.34 10.85
CA SER A 224 3.46 19.84 9.78
C SER A 224 4.89 19.28 9.81
N MET A 225 5.27 18.58 10.90
CA MET A 225 6.55 17.89 11.03
C MET A 225 6.43 16.38 10.79
N VAL A 226 5.26 15.86 10.47
CA VAL A 226 5.11 14.48 10.01
C VAL A 226 5.77 14.37 8.65
N ASP A 227 6.86 13.64 8.60
CA ASP A 227 7.54 13.33 7.36
C ASP A 227 6.53 12.67 6.41
N LEU A 228 6.48 13.14 5.17
CA LEU A 228 5.44 12.87 4.19
C LEU A 228 5.31 11.39 3.77
N ASN A 229 6.10 10.49 4.35
CA ASN A 229 6.17 9.09 3.90
C ASN A 229 4.91 8.27 4.21
N PHE A 230 4.33 8.37 5.43
CA PHE A 230 3.05 7.72 5.69
C PHE A 230 1.95 8.27 4.78
N LEU A 231 1.95 9.59 4.60
CA LEU A 231 0.99 10.27 3.74
C LEU A 231 1.23 10.01 2.25
N SER A 232 2.43 9.57 1.86
CA SER A 232 2.74 9.22 0.47
C SER A 232 2.28 7.81 0.10
N THR A 233 2.31 6.88 1.04
CA THR A 233 1.83 5.49 0.85
C THR A 233 0.35 5.34 1.19
N HIS A 234 -0.15 6.13 2.17
CA HIS A 234 -1.54 6.19 2.61
C HIS A 234 -2.07 7.62 2.51
N PRO A 235 -2.48 8.09 1.33
CA PRO A 235 -2.87 9.49 1.13
C PRO A 235 -3.94 9.94 2.12
N PRO A 236 -3.71 11.04 2.87
CA PRO A 236 -4.72 11.59 3.76
C PRO A 236 -5.77 12.25 2.87
N VAL A 237 -6.92 11.65 2.85
CA VAL A 237 -8.09 12.29 2.27
C VAL A 237 -8.91 12.80 3.45
N PRO A 238 -9.20 14.10 3.56
CA PRO A 238 -10.05 14.62 4.65
C PRO A 238 -11.35 13.84 4.81
N ASP A 239 -11.85 13.30 3.70
CA ASP A 239 -13.03 12.47 3.65
C ASP A 239 -12.90 11.15 4.43
N ARG A 240 -11.69 10.59 4.62
CA ARG A 240 -11.48 9.35 5.38
C ARG A 240 -11.83 9.53 6.86
N ILE A 241 -11.46 10.66 7.47
CA ILE A 241 -11.82 10.96 8.86
C ILE A 241 -13.34 11.10 9.01
N ALA A 242 -13.98 11.81 8.08
CA ALA A 242 -15.44 11.96 8.06
C ALA A 242 -16.13 10.61 7.88
N PHE A 243 -15.66 9.78 6.95
CA PHE A 243 -16.14 8.43 6.69
C PHE A 243 -16.04 7.52 7.93
N LEU A 244 -14.89 7.50 8.60
CA LEU A 244 -14.70 6.71 9.82
C LEU A 244 -15.65 7.14 10.93
N ASN A 245 -15.82 8.45 11.15
CA ASN A 245 -16.76 8.97 12.14
C ASN A 245 -18.22 8.61 11.79
N GLN A 246 -18.59 8.67 10.52
CA GLN A 246 -19.90 8.24 10.05
C GLN A 246 -20.14 6.75 10.32
N LEU A 247 -19.18 5.87 9.97
CA LEU A 247 -19.29 4.44 10.25
C LEU A 247 -19.43 4.13 11.73
N ILE A 248 -18.71 4.84 12.60
CA ILE A 248 -18.80 4.68 14.06
C ILE A 248 -20.23 4.99 14.53
N GLN A 249 -20.81 6.09 14.05
CA GLN A 249 -22.16 6.52 14.43
C GLN A 249 -23.26 5.60 13.88
N GLU A 250 -23.23 5.32 12.58
CA GLU A 250 -24.24 4.50 11.89
C GLU A 250 -24.31 3.06 12.42
N ASN A 251 -23.16 2.50 12.79
CA ASN A 251 -23.07 1.13 13.29
C ASN A 251 -22.99 1.05 14.82
N ASN A 252 -23.14 2.19 15.53
CA ASN A 252 -23.03 2.27 16.97
C ASN A 252 -21.82 1.50 17.52
N LEU A 253 -20.64 1.69 16.88
CA LEU A 253 -19.42 0.98 17.26
C LEU A 253 -18.93 1.44 18.62
N GLN A 254 -18.74 0.49 19.54
CA GLN A 254 -18.33 0.72 20.91
C GLN A 254 -17.02 0.00 21.23
N GLY A 255 -16.28 0.53 22.19
CA GLY A 255 -15.05 -0.03 22.71
C GLY A 255 -14.27 1.02 23.50
N SER A 256 -13.52 0.59 24.48
CA SER A 256 -12.71 1.48 25.34
C SER A 256 -11.30 0.95 25.60
N LYS A 257 -11.01 -0.27 25.16
CA LYS A 257 -9.71 -0.91 25.35
C LYS A 257 -8.59 -0.03 24.76
N GLY A 258 -7.52 0.14 25.52
CA GLY A 258 -6.30 0.80 25.09
C GLY A 258 -6.32 2.32 25.15
N LEU A 259 -7.38 2.98 25.68
CA LEU A 259 -7.43 4.45 25.82
C LEU A 259 -6.61 4.97 27.01
N ASP A 260 -6.62 4.24 28.13
CA ASP A 260 -6.06 4.69 29.41
C ASP A 260 -4.68 4.09 29.71
N ASP A 261 -3.91 3.80 28.67
CA ASP A 261 -2.59 3.18 28.84
C ASP A 261 -1.52 4.21 29.16
N THR A 262 -1.55 4.73 30.42
CA THR A 262 -0.53 5.65 30.96
C THR A 262 0.86 5.02 30.86
N THR A 263 0.96 3.71 31.06
CA THR A 263 2.19 2.92 30.90
C THR A 263 2.72 2.96 29.47
N TYR A 264 1.83 3.01 28.49
CA TYR A 264 2.20 3.13 27.07
C TYR A 264 3.02 4.39 26.81
N GLN A 265 2.52 5.55 27.21
CA GLN A 265 3.22 6.83 26.99
C GLN A 265 4.55 6.90 27.75
N GLN A 266 4.61 6.40 29.00
CA GLN A 266 5.85 6.37 29.77
C GLN A 266 6.92 5.49 29.12
N THR A 267 6.52 4.36 28.56
CA THR A 267 7.45 3.41 27.92
C THR A 267 7.96 3.94 26.57
N TRP A 268 7.06 4.49 25.74
CA TRP A 268 7.39 4.75 24.33
C TRP A 268 7.79 6.19 24.01
N ARG A 269 7.44 7.19 24.83
CA ARG A 269 8.01 8.55 24.69
C ARG A 269 9.52 8.57 24.86
N ASN A 270 10.03 7.79 25.77
CA ASN A 270 11.48 7.70 26.05
C ASN A 270 12.21 6.86 24.99
N PHE A 271 11.52 6.02 24.25
CA PHE A 271 12.07 5.20 23.18
C PHE A 271 12.62 6.05 22.03
N GLN A 272 11.94 7.14 21.66
CA GLN A 272 12.42 8.09 20.64
C GLN A 272 13.72 8.81 21.04
N THR A 273 13.91 9.11 22.31
CA THR A 273 15.07 9.88 22.79
C THR A 273 16.32 9.04 22.92
N GLY A 274 16.21 7.76 23.20
CA GLY A 274 17.35 6.83 23.33
C GLY A 274 18.01 6.50 21.97
N ASP A 275 17.24 6.38 20.92
CA ASP A 275 17.74 6.02 19.58
C ASP A 275 18.25 7.23 18.78
N ARG A 276 17.74 8.44 19.05
CA ARG A 276 18.27 9.67 18.38
C ARG A 276 19.72 9.98 18.67
N GLN A 277 20.27 9.43 19.75
CA GLN A 277 21.68 9.62 20.10
C GLN A 277 22.63 8.70 19.32
N LYS A 278 22.12 7.66 18.62
CA LYS A 278 22.94 6.66 17.92
C LYS A 278 22.89 6.67 16.41
N THR A 279 22.01 7.45 15.79
CA THR A 279 21.91 7.48 14.31
C THR A 279 22.52 8.77 13.74
N PRO A 280 23.53 8.69 12.86
CA PRO A 280 23.99 9.86 12.12
C PRO A 280 22.87 10.33 11.18
N ARG A 281 22.51 11.63 11.25
CA ARG A 281 21.66 12.29 10.26
C ARG A 281 22.24 12.05 8.85
N GLY A 282 21.54 11.34 8.00
CA GLY A 282 21.82 11.32 6.58
C GLY A 282 21.92 9.95 5.92
N SER A 283 20.86 9.18 5.89
CA SER A 283 20.70 8.22 4.82
C SER A 283 19.37 8.49 4.12
N LYS A 284 19.38 9.48 3.21
CA LYS A 284 18.38 9.52 2.15
C LYS A 284 18.60 8.26 1.33
N LEU A 285 17.74 7.26 1.51
CA LEU A 285 17.67 6.12 0.61
C LEU A 285 17.30 6.66 -0.78
N ARG A 286 18.32 6.96 -1.58
CA ARG A 286 18.14 7.13 -3.02
C ARG A 286 18.00 5.74 -3.60
N LEU A 287 16.78 5.27 -3.78
CA LEU A 287 16.50 4.15 -4.66
C LEU A 287 17.04 4.51 -6.05
N ARG A 288 18.15 3.91 -6.43
CA ARG A 288 18.55 3.87 -7.84
C ARG A 288 17.65 2.85 -8.52
N LEU A 289 16.69 3.36 -9.26
CA LEU A 289 15.98 2.59 -10.27
C LEU A 289 16.98 2.27 -11.39
N TRP A 290 17.36 1.02 -11.51
CA TRP A 290 17.97 0.40 -12.70
C TRP A 290 17.13 -0.79 -13.10
#